data_39c6894057500ac4bfae76f43844ddf4
#
_entry.id   39c6894057500ac4bfae76f43844ddf4
#
_cell.length_a   1.000
_cell.length_b   1.000
_cell.length_c   1.000
_cell.angle_alpha   90.00
_cell.angle_beta   90.00
_cell.angle_gamma   90.00
#
_symmetry.space_group_name_H-M   'P 1'
#
loop_
_entity.id
_entity.type
_entity.pdbx_description
1 polymer ?
#
loop_
_entity_poly.entity_id
_entity_poly.type
_entity_poly.pdbx_seq_one_letter_code
_entity_poly.pdbx_strand_id
1 'polypeptide(L)'
;MEKFYDIVQLMSRESMQYDVVIVGAGPAGLSTAIKLKQLDQNLNVCILEKGSEVGAHILSGNVFETRALDELLPKWREEGAPIKTKVSKEKFLFLGKNKSLSWPTWLLPSVQKNHKNYIISLANLCRWLAEQAEKLGVEIFPGFPASEILYKEDGSVKGVATLDMGLDKNGNKKEGYEQGMELHGKVTVFAEGCRGHLGKQLI
;
A
#
# COMPACT_ATOMS: atom_id res chain seq x y z
N MET A 1 30.65 25.01 21.49
CA MET A 1 29.94 23.70 21.55
C MET A 1 28.47 23.83 21.14
N GLU A 2 27.72 24.81 21.62
CA GLU A 2 26.31 25.03 21.21
C GLU A 2 26.10 25.17 19.70
N LYS A 3 26.89 25.98 19.00
CA LYS A 3 26.81 26.14 17.52
C LYS A 3 27.01 24.83 16.74
N PHE A 4 27.77 23.89 17.28
CA PHE A 4 28.01 22.59 16.61
C PHE A 4 26.81 21.65 16.82
N TYR A 5 26.14 21.72 17.99
CA TYR A 5 24.90 21.00 18.26
C TYR A 5 23.75 21.53 17.38
N ASP A 6 23.65 22.86 17.22
CA ASP A 6 22.63 23.48 16.36
C ASP A 6 22.82 23.11 14.88
N ILE A 7 24.06 23.01 14.40
CA ILE A 7 24.37 22.58 13.01
C ILE A 7 24.07 21.10 12.81
N VAL A 8 24.34 20.24 13.79
CA VAL A 8 24.04 18.80 13.73
C VAL A 8 22.51 18.57 13.79
N GLN A 9 21.80 19.35 14.58
CA GLN A 9 20.33 19.30 14.65
C GLN A 9 19.66 19.83 13.36
N LEU A 10 20.25 20.83 12.70
CA LEU A 10 19.84 21.33 11.38
C LEU A 10 20.11 20.34 10.21
N MET A 11 20.95 19.32 10.42
CA MET A 11 21.27 18.30 9.42
C MET A 11 20.59 16.94 9.68
N SER A 12 19.94 16.74 10.83
CA SER A 12 19.20 15.51 11.10
C SER A 12 17.77 15.62 10.59
N ARG A 13 17.32 14.60 9.84
CA ARG A 13 15.91 14.46 9.47
C ARG A 13 15.05 14.35 10.72
N GLU A 14 13.87 14.95 10.68
CA GLU A 14 12.85 14.69 11.69
C GLU A 14 12.51 13.21 11.71
N SER A 15 12.26 12.65 12.90
CA SER A 15 11.96 11.22 13.03
C SER A 15 10.71 10.98 13.84
N MET A 16 9.91 10.01 13.39
CA MET A 16 8.73 9.50 14.07
C MET A 16 8.92 8.03 14.45
N GLN A 17 8.33 7.61 15.56
CA GLN A 17 8.47 6.25 16.10
C GLN A 17 7.14 5.50 16.03
N TYR A 18 7.17 4.29 15.46
CA TYR A 18 6.02 3.41 15.34
C TYR A 18 6.36 1.99 15.80
N ASP A 19 5.34 1.18 16.11
CA ASP A 19 5.54 -0.24 16.27
C ASP A 19 5.70 -0.91 14.90
N VAL A 20 4.86 -0.50 13.93
CA VAL A 20 4.91 -1.03 12.57
C VAL A 20 4.84 0.11 11.54
N VAL A 21 5.82 0.14 10.65
CA VAL A 21 5.84 1.02 9.47
C VAL A 21 5.53 0.17 8.24
N ILE A 22 4.51 0.55 7.47
CA ILE A 22 4.10 -0.16 6.25
C ILE A 22 4.37 0.74 5.04
N VAL A 23 5.07 0.23 4.05
CA VAL A 23 5.36 0.93 2.80
C VAL A 23 4.39 0.44 1.72
N GLY A 24 3.46 1.30 1.33
CA GLY A 24 2.44 1.08 0.30
C GLY A 24 1.04 0.86 0.86
N ALA A 25 0.11 1.75 0.47
CA ALA A 25 -1.33 1.69 0.78
C ALA A 25 -2.13 0.93 -0.28
N GLY A 26 -1.55 -0.16 -0.80
CA GLY A 26 -2.26 -1.13 -1.62
C GLY A 26 -3.08 -2.12 -0.77
N PRO A 27 -3.78 -3.08 -1.41
CA PRO A 27 -4.60 -4.06 -0.70
C PRO A 27 -3.81 -4.81 0.39
N ALA A 28 -2.55 -5.16 0.12
CA ALA A 28 -1.70 -5.89 1.06
C ALA A 28 -1.37 -5.05 2.30
N GLY A 29 -0.89 -3.81 2.12
CA GLY A 29 -0.53 -2.93 3.23
C GLY A 29 -1.74 -2.57 4.10
N LEU A 30 -2.85 -2.20 3.47
CA LEU A 30 -4.09 -1.86 4.17
C LEU A 30 -4.67 -3.05 4.94
N SER A 31 -4.71 -4.23 4.32
CA SER A 31 -5.18 -5.44 5.00
C SER A 31 -4.29 -5.84 6.18
N THR A 32 -2.97 -5.66 6.03
CA THR A 32 -2.00 -5.89 7.12
C THR A 32 -2.27 -4.94 8.29
N ALA A 33 -2.40 -3.64 8.02
CA ALA A 33 -2.65 -2.64 9.05
C ALA A 33 -3.97 -2.90 9.80
N ILE A 34 -5.06 -3.15 9.06
CA ILE A 34 -6.37 -3.49 9.65
C ILE A 34 -6.24 -4.73 10.56
N LYS A 35 -5.58 -5.78 10.05
CA LYS A 35 -5.43 -7.02 10.82
C LYS A 35 -4.61 -6.83 12.08
N LEU A 36 -3.52 -6.07 12.02
CA LEU A 36 -2.69 -5.74 13.18
C LEU A 36 -3.51 -5.00 14.25
N LYS A 37 -4.27 -3.98 13.86
CA LYS A 37 -5.11 -3.22 14.78
C LYS A 37 -6.29 -4.05 15.35
N GLN A 38 -6.78 -5.05 14.61
CA GLN A 38 -7.77 -6.00 15.12
C GLN A 38 -7.18 -6.95 16.18
N LEU A 39 -5.91 -7.31 16.05
CA LEU A 39 -5.20 -8.17 17.00
C LEU A 39 -4.75 -7.43 18.24
N ASP A 40 -4.26 -6.20 18.07
CA ASP A 40 -3.87 -5.32 19.17
C ASP A 40 -4.14 -3.86 18.80
N GLN A 41 -5.14 -3.27 19.44
CA GLN A 41 -5.54 -1.88 19.21
C GLN A 41 -4.50 -0.85 19.68
N ASN A 42 -3.59 -1.24 20.58
CA ASN A 42 -2.57 -0.35 21.12
C ASN A 42 -1.36 -0.20 20.20
N LEU A 43 -1.21 -1.05 19.18
CA LEU A 43 -0.11 -0.91 18.22
C LEU A 43 -0.18 0.45 17.52
N ASN A 44 0.95 1.15 17.50
CA ASN A 44 1.13 2.37 16.71
C ASN A 44 1.57 1.96 15.29
N VAL A 45 0.66 2.10 14.32
CA VAL A 45 0.85 1.63 12.94
C VAL A 45 0.72 2.79 11.98
N CYS A 46 1.70 2.96 11.09
CA CYS A 46 1.60 3.92 9.98
C CYS A 46 1.78 3.26 8.62
N ILE A 47 1.21 3.90 7.59
CA ILE A 47 1.36 3.51 6.19
C ILE A 47 1.86 4.70 5.39
N LEU A 48 2.96 4.52 4.65
CA LEU A 48 3.43 5.47 3.64
C LEU A 48 2.88 5.12 2.27
N GLU A 49 2.35 6.11 1.55
CA GLU A 49 1.86 5.96 0.19
C GLU A 49 2.48 7.02 -0.72
N LYS A 50 3.06 6.58 -1.84
CA LYS A 50 3.70 7.48 -2.82
C LYS A 50 2.71 8.32 -3.62
N GLY A 51 1.50 7.81 -3.82
CA GLY A 51 0.43 8.52 -4.51
C GLY A 51 -0.09 9.68 -3.66
N SER A 52 -0.53 10.75 -4.31
CA SER A 52 -1.15 11.91 -3.64
C SER A 52 -2.42 11.55 -2.87
N GLU A 53 -3.01 10.41 -3.18
CA GLU A 53 -4.12 9.79 -2.47
C GLU A 53 -4.02 8.26 -2.57
N VAL A 54 -4.64 7.54 -1.65
CA VAL A 54 -4.73 6.08 -1.71
C VAL A 54 -5.48 5.66 -2.96
N GLY A 55 -4.91 4.72 -3.71
CA GLY A 55 -5.50 4.21 -4.95
C GLY A 55 -5.17 4.97 -6.22
N ALA A 56 -4.45 6.12 -6.15
CA ALA A 56 -4.11 6.93 -7.33
C ALA A 56 -3.34 6.15 -8.41
N HIS A 57 -2.48 5.22 -8.00
CA HIS A 57 -1.65 4.42 -8.92
C HIS A 57 -2.17 3.00 -9.14
N ILE A 58 -3.39 2.70 -8.72
CA ILE A 58 -3.97 1.36 -8.84
C ILE A 58 -4.87 1.29 -10.08
N LEU A 59 -4.62 0.28 -10.92
CA LEU A 59 -5.45 0.01 -12.09
C LEU A 59 -6.84 -0.45 -11.65
N SER A 60 -7.84 -0.03 -12.42
CA SER A 60 -9.25 -0.40 -12.23
C SER A 60 -9.65 -1.57 -13.13
N GLY A 61 -10.82 -2.17 -12.87
CA GLY A 61 -11.40 -3.22 -13.68
C GLY A 61 -10.94 -4.62 -13.31
N ASN A 62 -10.75 -4.90 -12.05
CA ASN A 62 -10.39 -6.21 -11.54
C ASN A 62 -11.59 -7.11 -11.32
N VAL A 63 -11.39 -8.43 -11.51
CA VAL A 63 -12.26 -9.45 -10.96
C VAL A 63 -11.79 -9.77 -9.55
N PHE A 64 -12.68 -9.68 -8.59
CA PHE A 64 -12.39 -9.77 -7.17
C PHE A 64 -13.15 -10.91 -6.50
N GLU A 65 -12.42 -11.80 -5.83
CA GLU A 65 -12.96 -12.84 -4.95
C GLU A 65 -13.05 -12.31 -3.52
N THR A 66 -14.24 -12.37 -2.91
CA THR A 66 -14.49 -11.71 -1.62
C THR A 66 -13.98 -12.48 -0.41
N ARG A 67 -13.52 -13.72 -0.54
CA ARG A 67 -13.15 -14.58 0.60
C ARG A 67 -12.23 -13.89 1.62
N ALA A 68 -11.13 -13.29 1.14
CA ALA A 68 -10.19 -12.60 2.03
C ALA A 68 -10.84 -11.39 2.74
N LEU A 69 -11.73 -10.69 2.06
CA LEU A 69 -12.46 -9.57 2.65
C LEU A 69 -13.56 -10.05 3.62
N ASP A 70 -14.23 -11.16 3.31
CA ASP A 70 -15.21 -11.80 4.21
C ASP A 70 -14.55 -12.23 5.54
N GLU A 71 -13.27 -12.64 5.49
CA GLU A 71 -12.48 -13.00 6.69
C GLU A 71 -11.97 -11.76 7.46
N LEU A 72 -11.51 -10.73 6.74
CA LEU A 72 -10.92 -9.53 7.34
C LEU A 72 -11.97 -8.59 7.92
N LEU A 73 -13.03 -8.32 7.16
CA LEU A 73 -14.10 -7.38 7.48
C LEU A 73 -15.47 -8.00 7.15
N PRO A 74 -15.99 -8.93 7.99
CA PRO A 74 -17.20 -9.70 7.68
C PRO A 74 -18.44 -8.85 7.36
N LYS A 75 -18.48 -7.62 7.89
CA LYS A 75 -19.60 -6.67 7.71
C LYS A 75 -19.41 -5.72 6.53
N TRP A 76 -18.45 -5.95 5.64
CA TRP A 76 -18.12 -5.03 4.54
C TRP A 76 -19.33 -4.62 3.68
N ARG A 77 -20.34 -5.50 3.54
CA ARG A 77 -21.55 -5.19 2.77
C ARG A 77 -22.40 -4.12 3.44
N GLU A 78 -22.53 -4.20 4.75
CA GLU A 78 -23.28 -3.26 5.60
C GLU A 78 -22.51 -1.94 5.76
N GLU A 79 -21.18 -2.02 5.77
CA GLU A 79 -20.28 -0.89 5.91
C GLU A 79 -20.00 -0.16 4.59
N GLY A 80 -20.69 -0.52 3.51
CA GLY A 80 -20.71 0.23 2.27
C GLY A 80 -19.50 0.02 1.37
N ALA A 81 -18.82 -1.14 1.44
CA ALA A 81 -17.73 -1.46 0.52
C ALA A 81 -18.18 -1.31 -0.95
N PRO A 82 -17.32 -0.76 -1.84
CA PRO A 82 -17.66 -0.44 -3.23
C PRO A 82 -17.67 -1.69 -4.14
N ILE A 83 -18.29 -2.78 -3.67
CA ILE A 83 -18.36 -4.09 -4.33
C ILE A 83 -19.81 -4.39 -4.69
N LYS A 84 -20.25 -3.95 -5.87
CA LYS A 84 -21.67 -4.00 -6.26
C LYS A 84 -21.96 -4.91 -7.46
N THR A 85 -21.02 -5.04 -8.39
CA THR A 85 -21.25 -5.67 -9.69
C THR A 85 -20.79 -7.13 -9.69
N LYS A 86 -21.73 -8.07 -9.58
CA LYS A 86 -21.42 -9.50 -9.71
C LYS A 86 -21.09 -9.88 -11.15
N VAL A 87 -20.17 -10.82 -11.32
CA VAL A 87 -19.90 -11.44 -12.62
C VAL A 87 -21.15 -12.23 -13.06
N SER A 88 -21.77 -11.79 -14.14
CA SER A 88 -22.97 -12.43 -14.71
C SER A 88 -22.66 -13.40 -15.83
N LYS A 89 -21.61 -13.15 -16.60
CA LYS A 89 -21.14 -13.98 -17.72
C LYS A 89 -19.63 -13.94 -17.83
N GLU A 90 -19.04 -15.05 -18.22
CA GLU A 90 -17.62 -15.15 -18.54
C GLU A 90 -17.42 -15.91 -19.86
N LYS A 91 -16.33 -15.60 -20.56
CA LYS A 91 -15.92 -16.31 -21.76
C LYS A 91 -14.41 -16.55 -21.69
N PHE A 92 -14.00 -17.74 -22.05
CA PHE A 92 -12.59 -18.08 -22.24
C PHE A 92 -12.33 -18.23 -23.75
N LEU A 93 -11.41 -17.42 -24.27
CA LEU A 93 -11.18 -17.34 -25.72
C LEU A 93 -9.70 -17.57 -26.02
N PHE A 94 -9.43 -18.45 -26.99
CA PHE A 94 -8.12 -18.51 -27.65
C PHE A 94 -8.14 -17.54 -28.82
N LEU A 95 -7.23 -16.57 -28.82
CA LEU A 95 -7.17 -15.53 -29.84
C LEU A 95 -6.09 -15.84 -30.85
N GLY A 96 -6.46 -15.90 -32.14
CA GLY A 96 -5.56 -15.88 -33.27
C GLY A 96 -5.53 -14.51 -33.96
N LYS A 97 -4.78 -14.36 -35.05
CA LYS A 97 -4.67 -13.08 -35.78
C LYS A 97 -6.02 -12.50 -36.18
N ASN A 98 -6.92 -13.34 -36.73
CA ASN A 98 -8.20 -12.91 -37.33
C ASN A 98 -9.40 -13.74 -36.83
N LYS A 99 -9.22 -14.66 -35.89
CA LYS A 99 -10.27 -15.57 -35.39
C LYS A 99 -10.10 -15.78 -33.90
N SER A 100 -11.21 -16.11 -33.22
CA SER A 100 -11.20 -16.56 -31.84
C SER A 100 -11.93 -17.90 -31.72
N LEU A 101 -11.42 -18.78 -30.88
CA LEU A 101 -12.06 -20.02 -30.48
C LEU A 101 -12.55 -19.90 -29.04
N SER A 102 -13.84 -20.09 -28.82
CA SER A 102 -14.41 -20.11 -27.49
C SER A 102 -14.24 -21.49 -26.86
N TRP A 103 -13.67 -21.51 -25.64
CA TRP A 103 -13.57 -22.71 -24.83
C TRP A 103 -14.74 -22.79 -23.83
N PRO A 104 -15.34 -23.97 -23.62
CA PRO A 104 -16.42 -24.14 -22.67
C PRO A 104 -15.96 -23.85 -21.24
N THR A 105 -16.55 -22.85 -20.58
CA THR A 105 -16.14 -22.41 -19.23
C THR A 105 -16.37 -23.48 -18.16
N TRP A 106 -17.30 -24.42 -18.38
CA TRP A 106 -17.54 -25.52 -17.45
C TRP A 106 -16.38 -26.53 -17.37
N LEU A 107 -15.53 -26.61 -18.41
CA LEU A 107 -14.30 -27.42 -18.42
C LEU A 107 -13.11 -26.74 -17.75
N LEU A 108 -13.22 -25.46 -17.39
CA LEU A 108 -12.14 -24.75 -16.71
C LEU A 108 -11.97 -25.24 -15.27
N PRO A 109 -10.73 -25.23 -14.74
CA PRO A 109 -10.45 -25.42 -13.33
C PRO A 109 -11.23 -24.41 -12.47
N SER A 110 -11.57 -24.77 -11.24
CA SER A 110 -12.34 -23.91 -10.33
C SER A 110 -11.70 -22.54 -10.11
N VAL A 111 -10.37 -22.49 -10.05
CA VAL A 111 -9.58 -21.26 -9.88
C VAL A 111 -9.69 -20.25 -11.03
N GLN A 112 -10.16 -20.71 -12.20
CA GLN A 112 -10.38 -19.87 -13.38
C GLN A 112 -11.84 -19.47 -13.57
N LYS A 113 -12.75 -19.93 -12.68
CA LYS A 113 -14.18 -19.65 -12.76
C LYS A 113 -14.53 -18.44 -11.90
N ASN A 114 -15.19 -17.45 -12.51
CA ASN A 114 -15.49 -16.17 -11.88
C ASN A 114 -16.97 -15.95 -11.49
N HIS A 115 -17.81 -16.94 -11.64
CA HIS A 115 -19.27 -16.80 -11.46
C HIS A 115 -19.74 -16.34 -10.08
N LYS A 116 -18.85 -16.41 -9.04
CA LYS A 116 -19.13 -15.92 -7.68
C LYS A 116 -18.41 -14.61 -7.37
N ASN A 117 -17.58 -14.14 -8.28
CA ASN A 117 -16.72 -12.99 -8.09
C ASN A 117 -17.44 -11.69 -8.48
N TYR A 118 -16.77 -10.58 -8.22
CA TYR A 118 -17.27 -9.23 -8.53
C TYR A 118 -16.31 -8.51 -9.47
N ILE A 119 -16.85 -7.64 -10.30
CA ILE A 119 -16.07 -6.68 -11.09
C ILE A 119 -16.00 -5.40 -10.27
N ILE A 120 -14.80 -4.94 -9.92
CA ILE A 120 -14.60 -3.80 -9.05
C ILE A 120 -13.56 -2.82 -9.61
N SER A 121 -13.58 -1.60 -9.07
CA SER A 121 -12.43 -0.71 -9.08
C SER A 121 -11.58 -1.00 -7.85
N LEU A 122 -10.38 -1.54 -8.04
CA LEU A 122 -9.48 -1.84 -6.94
C LEU A 122 -9.02 -0.56 -6.22
N ALA A 123 -8.90 0.56 -6.96
CA ALA A 123 -8.61 1.87 -6.37
C ALA A 123 -9.70 2.30 -5.36
N ASN A 124 -10.98 2.14 -5.73
CA ASN A 124 -12.09 2.47 -4.83
C ASN A 124 -12.13 1.55 -3.61
N LEU A 125 -11.82 0.26 -3.80
CA LEU A 125 -11.70 -0.67 -2.67
C LEU A 125 -10.57 -0.26 -1.72
N CYS A 126 -9.41 0.15 -2.24
CA CYS A 126 -8.30 0.61 -1.40
C CYS A 126 -8.66 1.89 -0.64
N ARG A 127 -9.35 2.86 -1.25
CA ARG A 127 -9.82 4.05 -0.53
C ARG A 127 -10.75 3.67 0.63
N TRP A 128 -11.70 2.78 0.37
CA TRP A 128 -12.60 2.30 1.42
C TRP A 128 -11.85 1.53 2.51
N LEU A 129 -10.87 0.68 2.18
CA LEU A 129 -10.02 0.00 3.16
C LEU A 129 -9.19 0.99 3.98
N ALA A 130 -8.71 2.08 3.37
CA ALA A 130 -8.00 3.13 4.08
C ALA A 130 -8.89 3.80 5.14
N GLU A 131 -10.14 4.12 4.79
CA GLU A 131 -11.13 4.63 5.74
C GLU A 131 -11.37 3.65 6.91
N GLN A 132 -11.38 2.33 6.64
CA GLN A 132 -11.52 1.34 7.70
C GLN A 132 -10.26 1.28 8.60
N ALA A 133 -9.07 1.38 8.00
CA ALA A 133 -7.80 1.41 8.73
C ALA A 133 -7.70 2.65 9.63
N GLU A 134 -8.05 3.83 9.11
CA GLU A 134 -8.08 5.09 9.87
C GLU A 134 -9.06 5.06 11.04
N LYS A 135 -10.25 4.46 10.87
CA LYS A 135 -11.20 4.23 11.97
C LYS A 135 -10.62 3.39 13.11
N LEU A 136 -9.68 2.51 12.80
CA LEU A 136 -8.95 1.70 13.79
C LEU A 136 -7.73 2.42 14.36
N GLY A 137 -7.45 3.66 13.95
CA GLY A 137 -6.33 4.46 14.43
C GLY A 137 -5.02 4.13 13.71
N VAL A 138 -5.06 3.73 12.43
CA VAL A 138 -3.87 3.68 11.57
C VAL A 138 -3.62 5.05 10.98
N GLU A 139 -2.39 5.53 11.05
CA GLU A 139 -1.97 6.76 10.39
C GLU A 139 -1.56 6.47 8.95
N ILE A 140 -2.18 7.18 7.98
CA ILE A 140 -1.86 7.02 6.56
C ILE A 140 -1.29 8.32 6.03
N PHE A 141 -0.12 8.26 5.38
CA PHE A 141 0.60 9.40 4.82
C PHE A 141 0.63 9.31 3.29
N PRO A 142 -0.42 9.79 2.59
CA PRO A 142 -0.41 9.89 1.14
C PRO A 142 0.50 11.04 0.69
N GLY A 143 1.18 10.88 -0.45
CA GLY A 143 2.14 11.86 -0.98
C GLY A 143 3.54 11.74 -0.38
N PHE A 144 3.79 10.78 0.52
CA PHE A 144 5.09 10.56 1.15
C PHE A 144 5.74 9.26 0.65
N PRO A 145 6.48 9.30 -0.47
CA PRO A 145 7.18 8.12 -0.98
C PRO A 145 8.35 7.75 -0.07
N ALA A 146 8.37 6.51 0.39
CA ALA A 146 9.57 5.95 1.02
C ALA A 146 10.66 5.80 -0.05
N SER A 147 11.84 6.33 0.21
CA SER A 147 12.97 6.42 -0.73
C SER A 147 14.20 5.66 -0.29
N GLU A 148 14.37 5.42 1.00
CA GLU A 148 15.57 4.85 1.60
C GLU A 148 15.21 3.89 2.72
N ILE A 149 15.95 2.77 2.83
CA ILE A 149 15.85 1.85 3.96
C ILE A 149 16.89 2.25 4.99
N LEU A 150 16.46 2.45 6.22
CA LEU A 150 17.33 2.76 7.34
C LEU A 150 17.71 1.49 8.07
N TYR A 151 18.99 1.36 8.41
CA TYR A 151 19.54 0.20 9.11
C TYR A 151 20.06 0.59 10.49
N LYS A 152 20.01 -0.34 11.42
CA LYS A 152 20.72 -0.26 12.70
C LYS A 152 22.17 -0.70 12.54
N GLU A 153 22.98 -0.48 13.57
CA GLU A 153 24.40 -0.90 13.60
C GLU A 153 24.58 -2.42 13.41
N ASP A 154 23.60 -3.22 13.83
CA ASP A 154 23.59 -4.68 13.69
C ASP A 154 23.14 -5.14 12.28
N GLY A 155 22.84 -4.22 11.37
CA GLY A 155 22.38 -4.48 10.01
C GLY A 155 20.86 -4.78 9.90
N SER A 156 20.12 -4.79 11.00
CA SER A 156 18.66 -4.94 10.96
C SER A 156 17.99 -3.67 10.47
N VAL A 157 16.81 -3.79 9.83
CA VAL A 157 16.03 -2.64 9.37
C VAL A 157 15.55 -1.84 10.57
N LYS A 158 15.86 -0.55 10.59
CA LYS A 158 15.41 0.44 11.58
C LYS A 158 14.06 1.06 11.18
N GLY A 159 13.84 1.22 9.88
CA GLY A 159 12.68 1.89 9.31
C GLY A 159 12.96 2.35 7.89
N VAL A 160 12.29 3.42 7.46
CA VAL A 160 12.47 4.04 6.15
C VAL A 160 12.56 5.56 6.27
N ALA A 161 13.21 6.19 5.28
CA ALA A 161 13.14 7.63 5.10
C ALA A 161 12.27 7.98 3.89
N THR A 162 11.55 9.10 3.98
CA THR A 162 10.80 9.65 2.85
C THR A 162 11.72 10.46 1.94
N LEU A 163 11.26 10.67 0.71
CA LEU A 163 11.99 11.50 -0.26
C LEU A 163 11.95 12.98 0.16
N ASP A 164 13.07 13.68 -0.05
CA ASP A 164 13.11 15.13 0.04
C ASP A 164 12.21 15.74 -1.04
N MET A 165 11.38 16.70 -0.66
CA MET A 165 10.48 17.41 -1.58
C MET A 165 11.11 18.72 -2.07
N GLY A 166 10.68 19.20 -3.23
CA GLY A 166 11.16 20.50 -3.74
C GLY A 166 12.59 20.51 -4.24
N LEU A 167 13.13 19.38 -4.73
CA LEU A 167 14.40 19.33 -5.46
C LEU A 167 14.17 19.53 -6.97
N ASP A 168 15.17 20.13 -7.66
CA ASP A 168 15.21 20.14 -9.12
C ASP A 168 15.84 18.82 -9.66
N LYS A 169 15.91 18.69 -10.99
CA LYS A 169 16.51 17.52 -11.66
C LYS A 169 18.00 17.31 -11.36
N ASN A 170 18.68 18.34 -10.88
CA ASN A 170 20.11 18.33 -10.54
C ASN A 170 20.33 18.18 -9.04
N GLY A 171 19.26 18.04 -8.23
CA GLY A 171 19.34 17.92 -6.77
C GLY A 171 19.43 19.25 -6.03
N ASN A 172 19.25 20.40 -6.69
CA ASN A 172 19.28 21.70 -6.02
C ASN A 172 17.92 21.98 -5.36
N LYS A 173 17.97 22.60 -4.18
CA LYS A 173 16.77 23.00 -3.42
C LYS A 173 16.06 24.15 -4.13
N LYS A 174 14.76 23.98 -4.36
CA LYS A 174 13.84 25.01 -4.87
C LYS A 174 13.18 25.74 -3.71
N GLU A 175 12.47 26.82 -4.05
CA GLU A 175 11.51 27.43 -3.13
C GLU A 175 10.45 26.39 -2.72
N GLY A 176 10.25 26.21 -1.40
CA GLY A 176 9.42 25.12 -0.86
C GLY A 176 10.14 23.77 -0.72
N TYR A 177 11.46 23.74 -0.63
CA TYR A 177 12.19 22.54 -0.25
C TYR A 177 11.82 22.10 1.16
N GLU A 178 11.45 20.84 1.29
CA GLU A 178 11.19 20.17 2.57
C GLU A 178 12.04 18.89 2.63
N GLN A 179 12.79 18.76 3.71
CA GLN A 179 13.58 17.57 3.93
C GLN A 179 12.70 16.40 4.26
N GLY A 180 13.00 15.22 3.71
CA GLY A 180 12.31 13.98 4.05
C GLY A 180 12.49 13.62 5.53
N MET A 181 11.51 12.93 6.10
CA MET A 181 11.53 12.47 7.50
C MET A 181 11.88 10.99 7.59
N GLU A 182 12.34 10.58 8.76
CA GLU A 182 12.59 9.18 9.08
C GLU A 182 11.40 8.57 9.85
N LEU A 183 10.89 7.44 9.41
CA LEU A 183 9.91 6.65 10.15
C LEU A 183 10.57 5.39 10.67
N HIS A 184 10.76 5.35 11.96
CA HIS A 184 11.37 4.20 12.63
C HIS A 184 10.30 3.23 13.10
N GLY A 185 10.52 1.93 12.89
CA GLY A 185 9.59 0.89 13.31
C GLY A 185 10.30 -0.26 14.01
N LYS A 186 9.60 -0.91 14.94
CA LYS A 186 10.05 -2.21 15.46
C LYS A 186 10.02 -3.25 14.34
N VAL A 187 9.04 -3.12 13.43
CA VAL A 187 8.88 -3.93 12.21
C VAL A 187 8.59 -3.01 11.04
N THR A 188 9.20 -3.28 9.88
CA THR A 188 8.90 -2.60 8.61
C THR A 188 8.34 -3.61 7.63
N VAL A 189 7.16 -3.29 7.04
CA VAL A 189 6.48 -4.14 6.07
C VAL A 189 6.55 -3.49 4.69
N PHE A 190 7.18 -4.13 3.73
CA PHE A 190 7.26 -3.65 2.35
C PHE A 190 6.11 -4.23 1.53
N ALA A 191 5.04 -3.44 1.35
CA ALA A 191 3.83 -3.80 0.62
C ALA A 191 3.72 -3.05 -0.72
N GLU A 192 4.86 -2.84 -1.39
CA GLU A 192 5.03 -2.04 -2.60
C GLU A 192 4.53 -2.71 -3.90
N GLY A 193 3.97 -3.91 -3.80
CA GLY A 193 3.54 -4.71 -4.95
C GLY A 193 4.71 -5.41 -5.67
N CYS A 194 4.39 -6.00 -6.84
CA CYS A 194 5.33 -6.85 -7.58
C CYS A 194 6.55 -6.12 -8.17
N ARG A 195 6.53 -4.79 -8.22
CA ARG A 195 7.62 -3.94 -8.74
C ARG A 195 8.12 -2.96 -7.69
N GLY A 196 8.10 -3.36 -6.43
CA GLY A 196 8.58 -2.57 -5.32
C GLY A 196 9.99 -2.03 -5.55
N HIS A 197 10.25 -0.81 -5.08
CA HIS A 197 11.55 -0.15 -5.23
C HIS A 197 12.50 -0.56 -4.09
N LEU A 198 12.05 -0.40 -2.85
CA LEU A 198 12.85 -0.70 -1.67
C LEU A 198 12.97 -2.20 -1.44
N GLY A 199 11.90 -2.96 -1.67
CA GLY A 199 11.94 -4.42 -1.53
C GLY A 199 13.00 -5.09 -2.40
N LYS A 200 13.40 -4.49 -3.53
CA LYS A 200 14.50 -4.98 -4.38
C LYS A 200 15.89 -4.73 -3.78
N GLN A 201 16.02 -3.83 -2.83
CA GLN A 201 17.28 -3.56 -2.15
C GLN A 201 17.55 -4.53 -1.01
N LEU A 202 16.50 -5.25 -0.57
CA LEU A 202 16.57 -6.26 0.49
C LEU A 202 16.91 -7.67 -0.01
N ILE A 203 16.84 -7.89 -1.32
CA ILE A 203 17.11 -9.18 -2.00
C ILE A 203 18.51 -9.14 -2.61
#